data_dcb414c81e038e44904fac113462ef85
#
_entry.id   dcb414c81e038e44904fac113462ef85
#
_cell.length_a   1.000
_cell.length_b   1.000
_cell.length_c   1.000
_cell.angle_alpha   90.00
_cell.angle_beta   90.00
_cell.angle_gamma   90.00
#
_symmetry.space_group_name_H-M   'P 1'
#
loop_
_entity.id
_entity.type
_entity.pdbx_description
1 polymer ?
#
loop_
_entity_poly.entity_id
_entity_poly.type
_entity_poly.pdbx_seq_one_letter_code
_entity_poly.pdbx_strand_id
1 'polypeptide(L)'
;MCFAFDARPPDLPADLVRPRMAGGAGAEKLELTSADGTVFSAALAESGDAAGGPGVIILPDVRGLYRFYIELAERFADAGHHAIAIDYFGRTAGTGERDGDWEYMPHVEQTLLSQIQADADAARAALAERTGATSFVTVGFCFGGMQSFLAATSRELMLDGAVGFYGLLAGGRFGMPPVIDHVGETRCPVLGLFGGADQAIPTSDVDTYDRLLEEAGVEHEIVIYPGAPHSFFDRSFAEHEGACSDAWRRVIGFLEKVGAARAA
;
A
#
# COMPACT_ATOMS: atom_id res chain seq x y z
N MET A 1 -9.51 -13.48 -4.96
CA MET A 1 -10.66 -12.75 -4.38
C MET A 1 -10.12 -11.74 -3.42
N CYS A 2 -10.65 -10.51 -3.42
CA CYS A 2 -10.27 -9.49 -2.46
C CYS A 2 -10.81 -9.82 -1.07
N PHE A 3 -10.43 -9.05 -0.04
CA PHE A 3 -10.99 -9.17 1.32
C PHE A 3 -12.52 -9.16 1.33
N ALA A 4 -13.15 -9.79 2.31
CA ALA A 4 -14.56 -9.56 2.61
C ALA A 4 -14.78 -8.11 3.10
N PHE A 5 -15.98 -7.54 2.94
CA PHE A 5 -16.23 -6.16 3.40
C PHE A 5 -16.19 -5.98 4.93
N ASP A 6 -16.32 -7.06 5.68
CA ASP A 6 -16.15 -7.12 7.12
C ASP A 6 -14.71 -7.45 7.56
N ALA A 7 -13.79 -7.63 6.60
CA ALA A 7 -12.38 -7.82 6.88
C ALA A 7 -11.79 -6.69 7.73
N ARG A 8 -10.79 -7.04 8.52
CA ARG A 8 -10.05 -6.10 9.37
C ARG A 8 -8.56 -6.31 9.18
N PRO A 9 -7.76 -5.24 9.20
CA PRO A 9 -6.32 -5.41 9.19
C PRO A 9 -5.88 -6.19 10.42
N PRO A 10 -4.85 -7.04 10.31
CA PRO A 10 -4.27 -7.74 11.43
C PRO A 10 -3.82 -6.77 12.52
N ASP A 11 -3.92 -7.18 13.78
CA ASP A 11 -3.38 -6.40 14.86
C ASP A 11 -1.84 -6.35 14.77
N LEU A 12 -1.28 -5.22 15.16
CA LEU A 12 0.17 -5.08 15.28
C LEU A 12 0.71 -6.03 16.34
N PRO A 13 1.84 -6.71 16.09
CA PRO A 13 2.61 -7.35 17.15
C PRO A 13 2.88 -6.36 18.29
N ALA A 14 2.72 -6.80 19.53
CA ALA A 14 2.79 -5.92 20.71
C ALA A 14 4.12 -5.15 20.83
N ASP A 15 5.21 -5.72 20.32
CA ASP A 15 6.54 -5.12 20.28
C ASP A 15 6.69 -4.00 19.24
N LEU A 16 5.75 -3.90 18.28
CA LEU A 16 5.73 -2.84 17.26
C LEU A 16 4.79 -1.68 17.64
N VAL A 17 3.95 -1.85 18.66
CA VAL A 17 3.04 -0.79 19.10
C VAL A 17 3.83 0.29 19.83
N ARG A 18 3.75 1.52 19.35
CA ARG A 18 4.31 2.71 20.00
C ARG A 18 3.23 3.44 20.80
N PRO A 19 3.52 3.95 21.98
CA PRO A 19 2.53 4.71 22.76
C PRO A 19 2.10 5.94 21.97
N ARG A 20 0.80 6.06 21.66
CA ARG A 20 0.26 7.32 21.16
C ARG A 20 0.28 8.36 22.28
N MET A 21 0.61 9.60 21.95
CA MET A 21 0.35 10.73 22.87
C MET A 21 -1.15 10.79 23.14
N ALA A 22 -1.54 11.04 24.38
CA ALA A 22 -2.94 11.11 24.79
C ALA A 22 -3.67 12.16 23.93
N GLY A 23 -4.65 11.71 23.14
CA GLY A 23 -5.42 12.56 22.23
C GLY A 23 -5.31 12.20 20.74
N GLY A 24 -4.57 11.15 20.36
CA GLY A 24 -4.54 10.66 18.98
C GLY A 24 -5.95 10.27 18.54
N ALA A 25 -6.58 11.10 17.70
CA ALA A 25 -7.85 10.79 17.05
C ALA A 25 -7.64 9.61 16.09
N GLY A 26 -8.71 8.86 15.78
CA GLY A 26 -8.71 7.92 14.65
C GLY A 26 -8.35 8.61 13.34
N ALA A 27 -8.30 7.86 12.24
CA ALA A 27 -8.00 8.45 10.94
C ALA A 27 -9.02 9.54 10.56
N GLU A 28 -8.52 10.71 10.17
CA GLU A 28 -9.31 11.82 9.65
C GLU A 28 -9.68 11.54 8.19
N LYS A 29 -10.98 11.54 7.87
CA LYS A 29 -11.45 11.51 6.48
C LYS A 29 -11.32 12.90 5.88
N LEU A 30 -10.73 12.99 4.68
CA LEU A 30 -10.53 14.25 3.95
C LEU A 30 -10.72 14.05 2.45
N GLU A 31 -10.85 15.15 1.76
CA GLU A 31 -10.87 15.20 0.31
C GLU A 31 -9.58 15.85 -0.19
N LEU A 32 -8.97 15.22 -1.18
CA LEU A 32 -7.78 15.75 -1.87
C LEU A 32 -8.11 16.09 -3.31
N THR A 33 -7.31 16.96 -3.89
CA THR A 33 -7.46 17.34 -5.31
C THR A 33 -6.23 16.87 -6.07
N SER A 34 -6.45 16.01 -7.06
CA SER A 34 -5.43 15.55 -8.00
C SER A 34 -4.99 16.66 -8.96
N ALA A 35 -3.85 16.46 -9.63
CA ALA A 35 -3.31 17.43 -10.60
C ALA A 35 -4.25 17.74 -11.77
N ASP A 36 -5.17 16.85 -12.12
CA ASP A 36 -6.19 17.06 -13.15
C ASP A 36 -7.47 17.76 -12.64
N GLY A 37 -7.49 18.19 -11.37
CA GLY A 37 -8.62 18.85 -10.73
C GLY A 37 -9.66 17.89 -10.15
N THR A 38 -9.46 16.59 -10.25
CA THR A 38 -10.37 15.59 -9.65
C THR A 38 -10.27 15.61 -8.13
N VAL A 39 -11.41 15.66 -7.47
CA VAL A 39 -11.53 15.49 -6.03
C VAL A 39 -11.74 14.03 -5.70
N PHE A 40 -10.99 13.50 -4.74
CA PHE A 40 -11.07 12.11 -4.29
C PHE A 40 -10.96 12.01 -2.76
N SER A 41 -11.52 10.93 -2.20
CA SER A 41 -11.51 10.67 -0.76
C SER A 41 -10.16 10.12 -0.30
N ALA A 42 -9.73 10.54 0.89
CA ALA A 42 -8.58 9.99 1.59
C ALA A 42 -8.84 9.86 3.09
N ALA A 43 -8.02 9.09 3.79
CA ALA A 43 -8.05 8.98 5.25
C ALA A 43 -6.62 9.09 5.79
N LEU A 44 -6.36 10.10 6.61
CA LEU A 44 -5.05 10.39 7.20
C LEU A 44 -5.05 10.00 8.69
N ALA A 45 -4.06 9.22 9.09
CA ALA A 45 -3.76 8.92 10.48
C ALA A 45 -2.37 9.47 10.84
N GLU A 46 -2.33 10.37 11.81
CA GLU A 46 -1.07 10.95 12.28
C GLU A 46 -0.52 10.13 13.46
N SER A 47 0.76 9.80 13.39
CA SER A 47 1.46 9.19 14.53
C SER A 47 1.72 10.21 15.62
N GLY A 48 1.77 9.76 16.87
CA GLY A 48 2.14 10.62 18.00
C GLY A 48 3.63 10.93 18.11
N ASP A 49 4.46 10.35 17.24
CA ASP A 49 5.91 10.53 17.25
C ASP A 49 6.30 11.66 16.29
N ALA A 50 6.78 12.77 16.82
CA ALA A 50 7.20 13.93 16.04
C ALA A 50 8.46 13.66 15.17
N ALA A 51 9.21 12.59 15.47
CA ALA A 51 10.39 12.16 14.71
C ALA A 51 10.04 11.07 13.68
N GLY A 52 8.77 10.91 13.37
CA GLY A 52 8.21 9.80 12.60
C GLY A 52 9.07 9.34 11.43
N GLY A 53 9.08 8.01 11.20
CA GLY A 53 9.72 7.39 10.03
C GLY A 53 9.07 7.85 8.72
N PRO A 54 9.33 7.17 7.61
CA PRO A 54 8.70 7.49 6.33
C PRO A 54 7.18 7.58 6.44
N GLY A 55 6.59 8.56 5.76
CA GLY A 55 5.16 8.65 5.56
C GLY A 55 4.68 7.52 4.65
N VAL A 56 3.58 6.87 5.02
CA VAL A 56 3.03 5.72 4.31
C VAL A 56 1.84 6.15 3.46
N ILE A 57 1.89 5.86 2.16
CA ILE A 57 0.78 6.05 1.23
C ILE A 57 0.17 4.68 0.97
N ILE A 58 -1.04 4.45 1.48
CA ILE A 58 -1.74 3.18 1.36
C ILE A 58 -2.54 3.17 0.06
N LEU A 59 -2.28 2.15 -0.77
CA LEU A 59 -2.96 1.90 -2.03
C LEU A 59 -3.92 0.71 -1.87
N PRO A 60 -5.23 0.96 -1.81
CA PRO A 60 -6.24 -0.06 -1.58
C PRO A 60 -6.34 -1.13 -2.67
N ASP A 61 -7.09 -2.19 -2.40
CA ASP A 61 -7.52 -3.14 -3.42
C ASP A 61 -8.57 -2.54 -4.39
N VAL A 62 -9.12 -3.34 -5.28
CA VAL A 62 -10.11 -2.93 -6.30
C VAL A 62 -11.37 -2.25 -5.73
N ARG A 63 -11.62 -2.29 -4.43
CA ARG A 63 -12.79 -1.66 -3.80
C ARG A 63 -12.56 -0.23 -3.37
N GLY A 64 -11.32 0.27 -3.44
CA GLY A 64 -10.98 1.63 -3.04
C GLY A 64 -10.92 1.82 -1.53
N LEU A 65 -11.16 3.04 -1.07
CA LEU A 65 -11.03 3.42 0.33
C LEU A 65 -12.23 2.97 1.15
N TYR A 66 -12.21 1.74 1.65
CA TYR A 66 -13.20 1.26 2.62
C TYR A 66 -12.57 1.05 4.01
N ARG A 67 -13.39 0.65 4.98
CA ARG A 67 -13.04 0.60 6.40
C ARG A 67 -11.70 -0.08 6.72
N PHE A 68 -11.37 -1.17 6.01
CA PHE A 68 -10.09 -1.88 6.21
C PHE A 68 -8.89 -0.94 6.08
N TYR A 69 -8.85 -0.11 5.04
CA TYR A 69 -7.70 0.76 4.77
C TYR A 69 -7.67 1.98 5.68
N ILE A 70 -8.82 2.43 6.17
CA ILE A 70 -8.91 3.48 7.20
C ILE A 70 -8.31 2.96 8.50
N GLU A 71 -8.73 1.78 8.96
CA GLU A 71 -8.16 1.12 10.14
C GLU A 71 -6.68 0.75 9.96
N LEU A 72 -6.25 0.42 8.74
CA LEU A 72 -4.85 0.13 8.43
C LEU A 72 -3.97 1.38 8.59
N ALA A 73 -4.45 2.55 8.15
CA ALA A 73 -3.74 3.81 8.38
C ALA A 73 -3.56 4.07 9.89
N GLU A 74 -4.57 3.78 10.70
CA GLU A 74 -4.47 3.86 12.16
C GLU A 74 -3.40 2.90 12.73
N ARG A 75 -3.28 1.67 12.18
CA ARG A 75 -2.24 0.72 12.61
C ARG A 75 -0.84 1.22 12.29
N PHE A 76 -0.63 1.84 11.13
CA PHE A 76 0.66 2.48 10.83
C PHE A 76 0.96 3.63 11.79
N ALA A 77 -0.04 4.43 12.14
CA ALA A 77 0.12 5.49 13.14
C ALA A 77 0.46 4.92 14.53
N ASP A 78 -0.15 3.79 14.93
CA ASP A 78 0.19 3.04 16.15
C ASP A 78 1.61 2.48 16.12
N ALA A 79 2.17 2.20 14.93
CA ALA A 79 3.55 1.77 14.74
C ALA A 79 4.54 2.94 14.63
N GLY A 80 4.09 4.19 14.72
CA GLY A 80 4.94 5.39 14.69
C GLY A 80 5.13 6.00 13.30
N HIS A 81 4.32 5.61 12.30
CA HIS A 81 4.38 6.14 10.95
C HIS A 81 3.11 6.89 10.58
N HIS A 82 3.23 8.13 10.14
CA HIS A 82 2.10 8.83 9.55
C HIS A 82 1.63 8.08 8.30
N ALA A 83 0.33 7.91 8.12
CA ALA A 83 -0.20 7.16 6.98
C ALA A 83 -1.42 7.82 6.38
N ILE A 84 -1.51 7.77 5.06
CA ILE A 84 -2.66 8.24 4.29
C ILE A 84 -3.13 7.14 3.33
N ALA A 85 -4.39 6.75 3.43
CA ALA A 85 -5.03 5.83 2.49
C ALA A 85 -5.88 6.61 1.49
N ILE A 86 -5.81 6.27 0.19
CA ILE A 86 -6.49 7.00 -0.88
C ILE A 86 -7.62 6.18 -1.50
N ASP A 87 -8.54 6.89 -2.18
CA ASP A 87 -9.52 6.28 -3.08
C ASP A 87 -9.12 6.55 -4.53
N TYR A 88 -9.34 5.58 -5.43
CA TYR A 88 -9.01 5.73 -6.85
C TYR A 88 -10.15 6.31 -7.70
N PHE A 89 -11.37 6.37 -7.15
CA PHE A 89 -12.60 6.44 -7.93
C PHE A 89 -13.25 7.83 -7.91
N GLY A 90 -12.52 8.85 -7.50
CA GLY A 90 -13.01 10.22 -7.53
C GLY A 90 -13.52 10.64 -8.91
N ARG A 91 -12.86 10.17 -9.99
CA ARG A 91 -13.22 10.51 -11.39
C ARG A 91 -14.50 9.84 -11.86
N THR A 92 -14.82 8.67 -11.32
CA THR A 92 -15.92 7.84 -11.86
C THR A 92 -17.08 7.68 -10.87
N ALA A 93 -16.83 7.85 -9.57
CA ALA A 93 -17.81 7.65 -8.51
C ALA A 93 -17.89 8.81 -7.49
N GLY A 94 -17.10 9.86 -7.67
CA GLY A 94 -17.03 10.97 -6.69
C GLY A 94 -16.48 10.55 -5.32
N THR A 95 -16.70 11.41 -4.31
CA THR A 95 -16.20 11.24 -2.93
C THR A 95 -17.27 10.58 -2.04
N GLY A 96 -17.60 9.33 -2.29
CA GLY A 96 -18.57 8.57 -1.50
C GLY A 96 -17.92 7.51 -0.62
N GLU A 97 -18.68 6.94 0.30
CA GLU A 97 -18.26 5.76 1.04
C GLU A 97 -18.23 4.52 0.13
N ARG A 98 -17.25 3.64 0.36
CA ARG A 98 -17.07 2.39 -0.37
C ARG A 98 -17.43 1.24 0.57
N ASP A 99 -18.73 0.96 0.70
CA ASP A 99 -19.25 -0.07 1.59
C ASP A 99 -19.83 -1.28 0.84
N GLY A 100 -20.49 -2.21 1.56
CA GLY A 100 -20.81 -3.56 1.15
C GLY A 100 -21.45 -3.78 -0.22
N ASP A 101 -22.30 -2.87 -0.69
CA ASP A 101 -23.05 -3.03 -1.95
C ASP A 101 -22.48 -2.22 -3.13
N TRP A 102 -21.30 -1.63 -2.94
CA TRP A 102 -20.64 -0.82 -3.95
C TRP A 102 -20.09 -1.66 -5.10
N GLU A 103 -20.59 -1.40 -6.32
CA GLU A 103 -20.15 -2.05 -7.54
C GLU A 103 -18.83 -1.44 -8.07
N TYR A 104 -17.71 -1.92 -7.61
CA TYR A 104 -16.38 -1.37 -7.92
C TYR A 104 -15.86 -1.69 -9.33
N MET A 105 -16.21 -2.83 -9.92
CA MET A 105 -15.60 -3.31 -11.18
C MET A 105 -15.73 -2.31 -12.35
N PRO A 106 -16.90 -1.70 -12.61
CA PRO A 106 -17.01 -0.72 -13.68
C PRO A 106 -16.10 0.50 -13.49
N HIS A 107 -15.75 0.83 -12.25
CA HIS A 107 -14.86 1.95 -11.92
C HIS A 107 -13.39 1.55 -12.05
N VAL A 108 -13.02 0.34 -11.61
CA VAL A 108 -11.67 -0.21 -11.77
C VAL A 108 -11.25 -0.25 -13.23
N GLU A 109 -12.15 -0.69 -14.12
CA GLU A 109 -11.90 -0.79 -15.57
C GLU A 109 -11.65 0.57 -16.24
N GLN A 110 -12.01 1.66 -15.59
CA GLN A 110 -11.82 3.02 -16.09
C GLN A 110 -10.59 3.72 -15.48
N THR A 111 -9.88 3.09 -14.55
CA THR A 111 -8.69 3.68 -13.95
C THR A 111 -7.51 3.66 -14.92
N LEU A 112 -6.69 4.71 -14.87
CA LEU A 112 -5.42 4.79 -15.60
C LEU A 112 -4.26 4.90 -14.61
N LEU A 113 -3.14 4.24 -14.94
CA LEU A 113 -1.94 4.29 -14.10
C LEU A 113 -1.51 5.73 -13.77
N SER A 114 -1.49 6.61 -14.79
CA SER A 114 -1.10 8.01 -14.60
C SER A 114 -2.03 8.78 -13.66
N GLN A 115 -3.32 8.44 -13.62
CA GLN A 115 -4.28 9.04 -12.69
C GLN A 115 -4.06 8.57 -11.27
N ILE A 116 -3.84 7.26 -11.06
CA ILE A 116 -3.53 6.71 -9.74
C ILE A 116 -2.23 7.29 -9.20
N GLN A 117 -1.21 7.44 -10.05
CA GLN A 117 0.06 8.07 -9.65
C GLN A 117 -0.12 9.55 -9.30
N ALA A 118 -0.96 10.30 -10.02
CA ALA A 118 -1.28 11.68 -9.70
C ALA A 118 -2.04 11.80 -8.36
N ASP A 119 -2.95 10.87 -8.06
CA ASP A 119 -3.66 10.82 -6.78
C ASP A 119 -2.70 10.47 -5.63
N ALA A 120 -1.77 9.53 -5.85
CA ALA A 120 -0.72 9.20 -4.90
C ALA A 120 0.24 10.39 -4.64
N ASP A 121 0.56 11.19 -5.66
CA ASP A 121 1.38 12.39 -5.50
C ASP A 121 0.64 13.48 -4.69
N ALA A 122 -0.65 13.68 -4.93
CA ALA A 122 -1.48 14.58 -4.12
C ALA A 122 -1.53 14.12 -2.65
N ALA A 123 -1.65 12.82 -2.41
CA ALA A 123 -1.61 12.25 -1.07
C ALA A 123 -0.24 12.43 -0.40
N ARG A 124 0.86 12.23 -1.15
CA ARG A 124 2.22 12.49 -0.68
C ARG A 124 2.40 13.95 -0.27
N ALA A 125 1.92 14.88 -1.09
CA ALA A 125 2.00 16.32 -0.81
C ALA A 125 1.21 16.68 0.45
N ALA A 126 -0.02 16.18 0.58
CA ALA A 126 -0.86 16.39 1.77
C ALA A 126 -0.22 15.82 3.04
N LEU A 127 0.38 14.62 2.96
CA LEU A 127 1.08 13.99 4.07
C LEU A 127 2.31 14.81 4.48
N ALA A 128 3.09 15.31 3.51
CA ALA A 128 4.23 16.19 3.77
C ALA A 128 3.80 17.50 4.45
N GLU A 129 2.76 18.14 3.96
CA GLU A 129 2.26 19.41 4.50
C GLU A 129 1.74 19.25 5.94
N ARG A 130 0.98 18.18 6.20
CA ARG A 130 0.33 17.93 7.50
C ARG A 130 1.30 17.49 8.58
N THR A 131 2.33 16.71 8.22
CA THR A 131 3.17 16.01 9.20
C THR A 131 4.64 16.41 9.15
N GLY A 132 5.07 17.11 8.12
CA GLY A 132 6.47 17.43 7.89
C GLY A 132 7.30 16.24 7.38
N ALA A 133 6.66 15.11 7.01
CA ALA A 133 7.36 13.95 6.46
C ALA A 133 8.12 14.32 5.17
N THR A 134 9.36 13.85 5.07
CA THR A 134 10.25 14.10 3.92
C THR A 134 10.64 12.83 3.17
N SER A 135 10.27 11.66 3.69
CA SER A 135 10.49 10.34 3.10
C SER A 135 9.15 9.63 2.96
N PHE A 136 8.93 8.91 1.84
CA PHE A 136 7.63 8.34 1.51
C PHE A 136 7.75 6.94 0.94
N VAL A 137 6.88 6.06 1.43
CA VAL A 137 6.77 4.66 0.97
C VAL A 137 5.33 4.36 0.61
N THR A 138 5.09 3.71 -0.53
CA THR A 138 3.78 3.15 -0.85
C THR A 138 3.62 1.77 -0.24
N VAL A 139 2.43 1.48 0.29
CA VAL A 139 2.04 0.13 0.75
C VAL A 139 0.73 -0.24 0.09
N GLY A 140 0.76 -1.22 -0.81
CA GLY A 140 -0.39 -1.57 -1.63
C GLY A 140 -0.84 -3.01 -1.46
N PHE A 141 -2.13 -3.27 -1.74
CA PHE A 141 -2.77 -4.57 -1.54
C PHE A 141 -3.54 -5.01 -2.78
N CYS A 142 -3.32 -6.23 -3.29
CA CYS A 142 -3.98 -6.76 -4.48
C CYS A 142 -3.77 -5.83 -5.70
N PHE A 143 -4.82 -5.16 -6.19
CA PHE A 143 -4.73 -4.12 -7.20
C PHE A 143 -3.76 -3.01 -6.77
N GLY A 144 -3.88 -2.53 -5.53
CA GLY A 144 -2.96 -1.56 -4.95
C GLY A 144 -1.53 -2.09 -4.79
N GLY A 145 -1.34 -3.40 -4.59
CA GLY A 145 -0.01 -4.04 -4.57
C GLY A 145 0.68 -3.92 -5.93
N MET A 146 -0.05 -4.19 -7.01
CA MET A 146 0.42 -3.94 -8.37
C MET A 146 0.73 -2.45 -8.59
N GLN A 147 -0.16 -1.55 -8.13
CA GLN A 147 0.05 -0.11 -8.25
C GLN A 147 1.28 0.37 -7.46
N SER A 148 1.55 -0.21 -6.29
CA SER A 148 2.74 0.11 -5.50
C SER A 148 4.03 -0.25 -6.24
N PHE A 149 4.10 -1.43 -6.86
CA PHE A 149 5.25 -1.81 -7.69
C PHE A 149 5.40 -0.92 -8.92
N LEU A 150 4.30 -0.56 -9.59
CA LEU A 150 4.34 0.38 -10.71
C LEU A 150 4.68 1.81 -10.25
N ALA A 151 4.26 2.24 -9.07
CA ALA A 151 4.63 3.52 -8.50
C ALA A 151 6.15 3.64 -8.24
N ALA A 152 6.81 2.52 -7.90
CA ALA A 152 8.25 2.46 -7.74
C ALA A 152 9.04 2.83 -9.02
N THR A 153 8.41 2.79 -10.20
CA THR A 153 9.02 3.18 -11.48
C THR A 153 8.86 4.68 -11.78
N SER A 154 7.95 5.37 -11.07
CA SER A 154 7.66 6.79 -11.30
C SER A 154 8.80 7.70 -10.85
N ARG A 155 9.18 8.65 -11.69
CA ARG A 155 10.14 9.69 -11.36
C ARG A 155 9.52 10.81 -10.55
N GLU A 156 8.26 11.06 -10.78
CA GLU A 156 7.51 12.18 -10.19
C GLU A 156 7.16 11.92 -8.72
N LEU A 157 6.83 10.68 -8.38
CA LEU A 157 6.44 10.31 -7.01
C LEU A 157 7.59 10.40 -6.01
N MET A 158 8.85 10.30 -6.46
CA MET A 158 10.05 10.38 -5.61
C MET A 158 9.92 9.51 -4.34
N LEU A 159 9.53 8.25 -4.51
CA LEU A 159 9.38 7.30 -3.42
C LEU A 159 10.74 6.83 -2.92
N ASP A 160 10.86 6.63 -1.63
CA ASP A 160 12.03 6.04 -0.98
C ASP A 160 11.89 4.52 -0.81
N GLY A 161 10.69 3.97 -1.06
CA GLY A 161 10.43 2.54 -1.06
C GLY A 161 9.02 2.19 -1.52
N ALA A 162 8.82 0.93 -1.89
CA ALA A 162 7.52 0.39 -2.29
C ALA A 162 7.28 -0.99 -1.67
N VAL A 163 6.11 -1.17 -1.06
CA VAL A 163 5.68 -2.44 -0.48
C VAL A 163 4.43 -2.91 -1.22
N GLY A 164 4.43 -4.13 -1.72
CA GLY A 164 3.26 -4.72 -2.37
C GLY A 164 2.88 -6.07 -1.76
N PHE A 165 1.64 -6.17 -1.31
CA PHE A 165 1.02 -7.41 -0.88
C PHE A 165 0.25 -8.03 -2.05
N TYR A 166 0.58 -9.25 -2.40
CA TYR A 166 -0.10 -10.06 -3.43
C TYR A 166 -0.54 -9.23 -4.66
N GLY A 167 0.32 -8.33 -5.13
CA GLY A 167 0.13 -7.56 -6.35
C GLY A 167 0.35 -8.44 -7.58
N LEU A 168 -0.54 -8.32 -8.59
CA LEU A 168 -0.37 -9.04 -9.85
C LEU A 168 0.89 -8.57 -10.57
N LEU A 169 1.73 -9.52 -11.00
CA LEU A 169 3.05 -9.24 -11.58
C LEU A 169 3.08 -9.36 -13.10
N ALA A 170 2.45 -10.41 -13.63
CA ALA A 170 2.42 -10.74 -15.03
C ALA A 170 1.03 -10.53 -15.66
N GLY A 171 0.96 -10.39 -16.97
CA GLY A 171 -0.29 -10.31 -17.72
C GLY A 171 -1.13 -9.10 -17.34
N GLY A 172 -0.85 -7.94 -17.87
CA GLY A 172 -1.54 -6.68 -17.55
C GLY A 172 -3.05 -6.85 -17.37
N ARG A 173 -3.63 -6.21 -16.37
CA ARG A 173 -5.04 -6.31 -16.01
C ARG A 173 -5.62 -4.93 -15.73
N PHE A 174 -6.89 -4.74 -16.02
CA PHE A 174 -7.60 -3.47 -15.81
C PHE A 174 -6.93 -2.27 -16.52
N GLY A 175 -6.39 -2.49 -17.73
CA GLY A 175 -5.68 -1.45 -18.47
C GLY A 175 -4.29 -1.10 -17.91
N MET A 176 -3.83 -1.78 -16.86
CA MET A 176 -2.50 -1.60 -16.29
C MET A 176 -1.46 -2.47 -17.00
N PRO A 177 -0.21 -1.98 -17.19
CA PRO A 177 0.86 -2.78 -17.75
C PRO A 177 1.30 -3.89 -16.78
N PRO A 178 1.90 -4.99 -17.27
CA PRO A 178 2.53 -5.98 -16.39
C PRO A 178 3.68 -5.37 -15.60
N VAL A 179 3.76 -5.63 -14.31
CA VAL A 179 4.86 -5.15 -13.45
C VAL A 179 6.21 -5.64 -13.93
N ILE A 180 6.29 -6.93 -14.32
CA ILE A 180 7.54 -7.56 -14.77
C ILE A 180 8.17 -6.89 -16.01
N ASP A 181 7.37 -6.23 -16.84
CA ASP A 181 7.86 -5.55 -18.04
C ASP A 181 8.55 -4.20 -17.71
N HIS A 182 8.34 -3.67 -16.49
CA HIS A 182 8.82 -2.37 -16.06
C HIS A 182 9.85 -2.42 -14.93
N VAL A 183 10.31 -3.61 -14.54
CA VAL A 183 11.28 -3.78 -13.43
C VAL A 183 12.55 -2.96 -13.62
N GLY A 184 13.06 -2.86 -14.85
CA GLY A 184 14.24 -2.06 -15.17
C GLY A 184 14.08 -0.54 -14.94
N GLU A 185 12.87 -0.08 -14.72
CA GLU A 185 12.54 1.32 -14.41
C GLU A 185 12.40 1.59 -12.90
N THR A 186 12.45 0.55 -12.06
CA THR A 186 12.32 0.65 -10.61
C THR A 186 13.41 1.54 -10.00
N ARG A 187 13.05 2.45 -9.10
CA ARG A 187 13.92 3.54 -8.61
C ARG A 187 14.14 3.55 -7.10
N CYS A 188 13.47 2.69 -6.37
CA CYS A 188 13.56 2.60 -4.92
C CYS A 188 13.56 1.13 -4.49
N PRO A 189 14.00 0.82 -3.27
CA PRO A 189 13.87 -0.52 -2.69
C PRO A 189 12.45 -1.06 -2.72
N VAL A 190 12.30 -2.38 -2.87
CA VAL A 190 11.03 -3.07 -2.99
C VAL A 190 10.89 -4.18 -1.94
N LEU A 191 9.73 -4.24 -1.27
CA LEU A 191 9.31 -5.37 -0.46
C LEU A 191 8.06 -6.01 -1.08
N GLY A 192 8.15 -7.27 -1.50
CA GLY A 192 7.04 -8.04 -2.06
C GLY A 192 6.60 -9.17 -1.14
N LEU A 193 5.31 -9.22 -0.78
CA LEU A 193 4.74 -10.18 0.16
C LEU A 193 3.62 -10.97 -0.51
N PHE A 194 3.82 -12.28 -0.71
CA PHE A 194 2.95 -13.12 -1.53
C PHE A 194 2.46 -14.36 -0.79
N GLY A 195 1.27 -14.84 -1.15
CA GLY A 195 0.72 -16.10 -0.66
C GLY A 195 1.18 -17.28 -1.52
N GLY A 196 1.71 -18.34 -0.90
CA GLY A 196 2.15 -19.54 -1.62
C GLY A 196 1.01 -20.41 -2.14
N ALA A 197 -0.23 -20.20 -1.69
CA ALA A 197 -1.45 -20.84 -2.21
C ALA A 197 -2.34 -19.87 -3.00
N ASP A 198 -1.79 -18.71 -3.39
CA ASP A 198 -2.50 -17.75 -4.24
C ASP A 198 -2.72 -18.33 -5.65
N GLN A 199 -3.98 -18.49 -6.04
CA GLN A 199 -4.33 -19.03 -7.37
C GLN A 199 -4.28 -17.95 -8.47
N ALA A 200 -4.27 -16.68 -8.13
CA ALA A 200 -4.22 -15.58 -9.08
C ALA A 200 -2.78 -15.16 -9.41
N ILE A 201 -1.83 -15.45 -8.51
CA ILE A 201 -0.42 -15.09 -8.66
C ILE A 201 0.43 -16.35 -8.49
N PRO A 202 0.78 -17.04 -9.59
CA PRO A 202 1.64 -18.22 -9.53
C PRO A 202 3.00 -17.87 -8.92
N THR A 203 3.57 -18.75 -8.11
CA THR A 203 4.91 -18.55 -7.52
C THR A 203 5.99 -18.39 -8.59
N SER A 204 5.80 -19.00 -9.79
CA SER A 204 6.69 -18.78 -10.94
C SER A 204 6.77 -17.31 -11.41
N ASP A 205 5.68 -16.55 -11.27
CA ASP A 205 5.68 -15.12 -11.59
C ASP A 205 6.42 -14.33 -10.50
N VAL A 206 6.28 -14.76 -9.24
CA VAL A 206 7.01 -14.19 -8.10
C VAL A 206 8.50 -14.44 -8.24
N ASP A 207 8.91 -15.68 -8.58
CA ASP A 207 10.30 -16.05 -8.83
C ASP A 207 10.89 -15.26 -10.03
N THR A 208 10.06 -15.00 -11.05
CA THR A 208 10.45 -14.18 -12.20
C THR A 208 10.69 -12.73 -11.79
N TYR A 209 9.80 -12.16 -10.97
CA TYR A 209 9.92 -10.79 -10.49
C TYR A 209 11.17 -10.62 -9.61
N ASP A 210 11.41 -11.53 -8.67
CA ASP A 210 12.60 -11.57 -7.82
C ASP A 210 13.88 -11.55 -8.63
N ARG A 211 14.00 -12.46 -9.59
CA ARG A 211 15.14 -12.54 -10.52
C ARG A 211 15.33 -11.25 -11.33
N LEU A 212 14.24 -10.65 -11.83
CA LEU A 212 14.34 -9.43 -12.63
C LEU A 212 14.79 -8.22 -11.79
N LEU A 213 14.36 -8.13 -10.52
CA LEU A 213 14.83 -7.12 -9.57
C LEU A 213 16.32 -7.28 -9.28
N GLU A 214 16.78 -8.53 -9.07
CA GLU A 214 18.21 -8.83 -8.91
C GLU A 214 19.03 -8.43 -10.14
N GLU A 215 18.58 -8.81 -11.34
CA GLU A 215 19.23 -8.46 -12.62
C GLU A 215 19.29 -6.94 -12.85
N ALA A 216 18.25 -6.21 -12.38
CA ALA A 216 18.21 -4.75 -12.47
C ALA A 216 19.05 -4.05 -11.37
N GLY A 217 19.59 -4.79 -10.40
CA GLY A 217 20.34 -4.24 -9.27
C GLY A 217 19.48 -3.45 -8.29
N VAL A 218 18.18 -3.74 -8.24
CA VAL A 218 17.24 -3.12 -7.29
C VAL A 218 17.38 -3.79 -5.94
N GLU A 219 17.53 -3.01 -4.87
CA GLU A 219 17.47 -3.54 -3.52
C GLU A 219 16.04 -4.03 -3.23
N HIS A 220 15.88 -5.31 -2.88
CA HIS A 220 14.56 -5.90 -2.70
C HIS A 220 14.55 -7.06 -1.70
N GLU A 221 13.36 -7.37 -1.22
CA GLU A 221 13.05 -8.57 -0.45
C GLU A 221 11.72 -9.12 -0.96
N ILE A 222 11.71 -10.39 -1.39
CA ILE A 222 10.51 -11.10 -1.84
C ILE A 222 10.24 -12.25 -0.89
N VAL A 223 9.03 -12.28 -0.32
CA VAL A 223 8.61 -13.28 0.66
C VAL A 223 7.38 -14.02 0.16
N ILE A 224 7.45 -15.34 0.15
CA ILE A 224 6.29 -16.21 -0.13
C ILE A 224 5.90 -16.92 1.17
N TYR A 225 4.66 -16.74 1.62
CA TYR A 225 4.11 -17.40 2.79
C TYR A 225 3.46 -18.73 2.38
N PRO A 226 4.06 -19.89 2.72
CA PRO A 226 3.55 -21.19 2.30
C PRO A 226 2.11 -21.41 2.81
N GLY A 227 1.22 -21.85 1.93
CA GLY A 227 -0.17 -22.12 2.27
C GLY A 227 -1.08 -20.90 2.44
N ALA A 228 -0.53 -19.69 2.50
CA ALA A 228 -1.35 -18.47 2.57
C ALA A 228 -2.02 -18.19 1.21
N PRO A 229 -3.32 -17.86 1.21
CA PRO A 229 -4.06 -17.54 -0.01
C PRO A 229 -3.85 -16.08 -0.43
N HIS A 230 -4.46 -15.68 -1.55
CA HIS A 230 -4.66 -14.27 -1.86
C HIS A 230 -5.37 -13.55 -0.72
N SER A 231 -5.00 -12.31 -0.43
CA SER A 231 -5.59 -11.51 0.67
C SER A 231 -5.43 -12.13 2.07
N PHE A 232 -4.32 -12.85 2.32
CA PHE A 232 -4.05 -13.47 3.62
C PHE A 232 -3.88 -12.48 4.77
N PHE A 233 -3.58 -11.22 4.48
CA PHE A 233 -3.33 -10.18 5.48
C PHE A 233 -4.65 -9.66 6.05
N ASP A 234 -5.37 -10.53 6.77
CA ASP A 234 -6.67 -10.27 7.39
C ASP A 234 -6.75 -11.05 8.72
N ARG A 235 -7.08 -10.36 9.80
CA ARG A 235 -7.20 -10.97 11.13
C ARG A 235 -8.33 -12.03 11.25
N SER A 236 -9.25 -12.06 10.28
CA SER A 236 -10.29 -13.11 10.24
C SER A 236 -9.71 -14.49 9.88
N PHE A 237 -8.50 -14.53 9.28
CA PHE A 237 -7.80 -15.76 8.97
C PHE A 237 -6.85 -16.16 10.11
N ALA A 238 -7.41 -16.69 11.20
CA ALA A 238 -6.62 -17.13 12.37
C ALA A 238 -5.49 -18.11 12.02
N GLU A 239 -5.67 -18.93 11.00
CA GLU A 239 -4.65 -19.87 10.49
C GLU A 239 -3.44 -19.18 9.85
N HIS A 240 -3.56 -17.90 9.46
CA HIS A 240 -2.49 -17.09 8.85
C HIS A 240 -1.94 -16.02 9.80
N GLU A 241 -2.27 -16.05 11.08
CA GLU A 241 -1.80 -15.07 12.08
C GLU A 241 -0.26 -14.97 12.09
N GLY A 242 0.44 -16.10 11.96
CA GLY A 242 1.90 -16.12 11.87
C GLY A 242 2.43 -15.36 10.64
N ALA A 243 1.80 -15.54 9.49
CA ALA A 243 2.16 -14.82 8.26
C ALA A 243 1.86 -13.32 8.39
N CYS A 244 0.71 -12.95 8.97
CA CYS A 244 0.35 -11.56 9.23
C CYS A 244 1.34 -10.87 10.18
N SER A 245 1.72 -11.55 11.25
CA SER A 245 2.67 -11.04 12.24
C SER A 245 4.08 -10.85 11.66
N ASP A 246 4.56 -11.81 10.83
CA ASP A 246 5.83 -11.69 10.11
C ASP A 246 5.77 -10.56 9.06
N ALA A 247 4.68 -10.48 8.30
CA ALA A 247 4.48 -9.41 7.32
C ALA A 247 4.55 -8.02 7.98
N TRP A 248 3.91 -7.81 9.14
CA TRP A 248 4.03 -6.58 9.90
C TRP A 248 5.48 -6.25 10.25
N ARG A 249 6.24 -7.23 10.79
CA ARG A 249 7.64 -7.00 11.17
C ARG A 249 8.50 -6.62 9.97
N ARG A 250 8.29 -7.27 8.82
CA ARG A 250 9.01 -6.93 7.59
C ARG A 250 8.68 -5.54 7.08
N VAL A 251 7.39 -5.18 7.06
CA VAL A 251 6.96 -3.84 6.62
C VAL A 251 7.55 -2.76 7.53
N ILE A 252 7.42 -2.89 8.85
CA ILE A 252 7.97 -1.88 9.76
C ILE A 252 9.50 -1.84 9.69
N GLY A 253 10.18 -2.99 9.65
CA GLY A 253 11.64 -3.04 9.48
C GLY A 253 12.10 -2.42 8.15
N PHE A 254 11.33 -2.61 7.06
CA PHE A 254 11.58 -1.97 5.77
C PHE A 254 11.44 -0.44 5.86
N LEU A 255 10.38 0.06 6.50
CA LEU A 255 10.19 1.50 6.72
C LEU A 255 11.32 2.11 7.55
N GLU A 256 11.75 1.44 8.62
CA GLU A 256 12.86 1.89 9.46
C GLU A 256 14.19 1.94 8.67
N LYS A 257 14.46 0.93 7.84
CA LYS A 257 15.66 0.86 7.00
C LYS A 257 15.68 1.99 5.96
N VAL A 258 14.56 2.21 5.27
CA VAL A 258 14.40 3.29 4.29
C VAL A 258 14.59 4.66 4.96
N GLY A 259 13.97 4.89 6.11
CA GLY A 259 14.10 6.12 6.88
C GLY A 259 15.55 6.41 7.32
N ALA A 260 16.25 5.38 7.77
CA ALA A 260 17.65 5.49 8.19
C ALA A 260 18.58 5.82 7.00
N ALA A 261 18.36 5.22 5.83
CA ALA A 261 19.15 5.49 4.62
C ALA A 261 19.03 6.93 4.13
N ARG A 262 17.85 7.56 4.33
CA ARG A 262 17.62 8.95 3.93
C ARG A 262 18.22 9.96 4.91
N ALA A 263 18.38 9.58 6.17
CA ALA A 263 18.96 10.44 7.21
C ALA A 263 20.51 10.46 7.21
N ALA A 264 21.14 9.53 6.51
CA ALA A 264 22.59 9.36 6.37
C ALA A 264 23.16 10.15 5.18
#